data_8ecb58f68eb6a204531c0735a35ec71d
#
_entry.id   8ecb58f68eb6a204531c0735a35ec71d
#
_cell.length_a   1.000
_cell.length_b   1.000
_cell.length_c   1.000
_cell.angle_alpha   90.00
_cell.angle_beta   90.00
_cell.angle_gamma   90.00
#
_symmetry.space_group_name_H-M   'P 1'
#
loop_
_entity.id
_entity.type
_entity.pdbx_description
1 polymer ?
#
loop_
_entity_poly.entity_id
_entity_poly.type
_entity_poly.pdbx_seq_one_letter_code
_entity_poly.pdbx_strand_id
1 'polypeptide(L)'
;MMREERLFSGIYIVGTALAIAFTMVIAVVYYAKLADIAPEVNRSRTVYVKGMAKRAVNDTLRWEPTSYTATQVKEWLYTLKSAEVVSATVNGSRYSSDRQYLKCDNHKLVPVVTRMVDANFFKVYQFRFVYGRPFTQEECLNENYYIENAAVPAVISRDIAEQAFGKDVDPVGKTLNYGFLIRIVGVTEPTSSIMEESFGQLFLALDQEAKRVIVVLKEGCTVKDLEKELAEIARKRSVSDKEYDYSIISTLLPHAQMKMSEDGVALPWSSIFKSLFPKVFVLLLVPALNLSGLVAARMRRRVAEMGVRKAFGAKRRTLLTQVITENLVLTLCGGFVGLVITWLLLYVFRSWLFFAVGNTAFTLPEPTVDGEMLFSPLIFVIGLAVCIVLNLMAALIPAWLSLRNPIVESMNEKK
;
A
#
# COMPACT_ATOMS: atom_id res chain seq x y z
N MET A 1 34.21 23.00 17.89
CA MET A 1 34.11 22.15 16.70
C MET A 1 33.00 22.57 15.73
N MET A 2 31.71 22.52 16.09
CA MET A 2 30.63 23.08 15.22
C MET A 2 30.75 24.59 14.95
N ARG A 3 31.51 25.34 15.73
CA ARG A 3 31.68 26.78 15.59
C ARG A 3 32.70 27.19 14.50
N GLU A 4 33.68 26.33 14.22
CA GLU A 4 34.79 26.64 13.28
C GLU A 4 34.49 26.21 11.84
N GLU A 5 33.59 25.22 11.65
CA GLU A 5 33.16 24.71 10.32
C GLU A 5 31.64 24.78 10.15
N ARG A 6 31.03 25.90 10.52
CA ARG A 6 29.57 26.06 10.50
C ARG A 6 28.94 25.77 9.13
N LEU A 7 29.59 26.26 8.08
CA LEU A 7 29.09 26.09 6.72
C LEU A 7 29.06 24.62 6.28
N PHE A 8 30.14 23.86 6.53
CA PHE A 8 30.21 22.45 6.17
C PHE A 8 29.24 21.58 6.99
N SER A 9 29.12 21.86 8.30
CA SER A 9 28.17 21.16 9.16
C SER A 9 26.72 21.45 8.73
N GLY A 10 26.44 22.71 8.34
CA GLY A 10 25.14 23.09 7.80
C GLY A 10 24.79 22.36 6.49
N ILE A 11 25.71 22.36 5.51
CA ILE A 11 25.52 21.65 4.23
C ILE A 11 25.34 20.13 4.48
N TYR A 12 26.13 19.56 5.39
CA TYR A 12 26.00 18.14 5.74
C TYR A 12 24.62 17.82 6.34
N ILE A 13 24.15 18.62 7.31
CA ILE A 13 22.84 18.45 7.95
C ILE A 13 21.72 18.59 6.92
N VAL A 14 21.75 19.61 6.07
CA VAL A 14 20.73 19.81 5.03
C VAL A 14 20.74 18.67 4.02
N GLY A 15 21.92 18.28 3.52
CA GLY A 15 22.03 17.15 2.58
C GLY A 15 21.53 15.84 3.17
N THR A 16 21.90 15.56 4.42
CA THR A 16 21.39 14.37 5.14
C THR A 16 19.90 14.45 5.39
N ALA A 17 19.37 15.61 5.77
CA ALA A 17 17.95 15.80 6.02
C ALA A 17 17.12 15.59 4.75
N LEU A 18 17.55 16.13 3.61
CA LEU A 18 16.86 15.92 2.33
C LEU A 18 16.90 14.45 1.89
N ALA A 19 18.08 13.80 2.03
CA ALA A 19 18.22 12.37 1.71
C ALA A 19 17.27 11.52 2.52
N ILE A 20 17.20 11.74 3.83
CA ILE A 20 16.29 11.04 4.73
C ILE A 20 14.84 11.37 4.39
N ALA A 21 14.51 12.63 4.14
CA ALA A 21 13.16 13.04 3.81
C ALA A 21 12.63 12.33 2.55
N PHE A 22 13.39 12.32 1.45
CA PHE A 22 12.98 11.62 0.22
C PHE A 22 12.84 10.11 0.42
N THR A 23 13.80 9.50 1.11
CA THR A 23 13.75 8.05 1.40
C THR A 23 12.52 7.71 2.23
N MET A 24 12.22 8.50 3.25
CA MET A 24 11.09 8.28 4.15
C MET A 24 9.75 8.52 3.48
N VAL A 25 9.62 9.53 2.63
CA VAL A 25 8.40 9.77 1.83
C VAL A 25 8.06 8.52 1.02
N ILE A 26 9.04 7.95 0.33
CA ILE A 26 8.82 6.73 -0.46
C ILE A 26 8.47 5.54 0.44
N ALA A 27 9.19 5.36 1.55
CA ALA A 27 8.90 4.29 2.51
C ALA A 27 7.47 4.38 3.05
N VAL A 28 7.00 5.57 3.41
CA VAL A 28 5.64 5.80 3.91
C VAL A 28 4.59 5.52 2.83
N VAL A 29 4.83 5.94 1.58
CA VAL A 29 3.90 5.67 0.48
C VAL A 29 3.76 4.16 0.21
N TYR A 30 4.87 3.42 0.19
CA TYR A 30 4.81 1.95 0.05
C TYR A 30 4.17 1.28 1.27
N TYR A 31 4.43 1.80 2.46
CA TYR A 31 3.77 1.32 3.67
C TYR A 31 2.26 1.48 3.60
N ALA A 32 1.77 2.66 3.27
CA ALA A 32 0.35 2.91 3.13
C ALA A 32 -0.33 1.97 2.11
N LYS A 33 0.42 1.48 1.11
CA LYS A 33 -0.09 0.53 0.11
C LYS A 33 -0.04 -0.94 0.53
N LEU A 34 0.91 -1.33 1.37
CA LEU A 34 1.23 -2.73 1.63
C LEU A 34 0.91 -3.20 3.05
N ALA A 35 0.96 -2.29 4.02
CA ALA A 35 0.78 -2.64 5.43
C ALA A 35 -0.69 -2.88 5.78
N ASP A 36 -0.89 -3.63 6.85
CA ASP A 36 -2.18 -3.86 7.46
C ASP A 36 -2.64 -2.60 8.18
N ILE A 37 -3.46 -1.78 7.53
CA ILE A 37 -3.99 -0.51 8.03
C ILE A 37 -5.51 -0.51 7.87
N ALA A 38 -6.24 -0.03 8.87
CA ALA A 38 -7.70 0.07 8.81
C ALA A 38 -8.17 0.88 7.58
N PRO A 39 -9.22 0.43 6.87
CA PRO A 39 -10.05 -0.75 7.14
C PRO A 39 -9.47 -2.08 6.65
N GLU A 40 -8.36 -2.08 5.91
CA GLU A 40 -7.73 -3.25 5.26
C GLU A 40 -6.70 -3.93 6.19
N VAL A 41 -7.13 -4.35 7.37
CA VAL A 41 -6.26 -4.88 8.46
C VAL A 41 -5.67 -6.27 8.20
N ASN A 42 -6.09 -6.96 7.14
CA ASN A 42 -5.67 -8.33 6.83
C ASN A 42 -4.92 -8.43 5.48
N ARG A 43 -4.33 -7.34 4.98
CA ARG A 43 -3.65 -7.32 3.67
C ARG A 43 -2.57 -8.39 3.53
N SER A 44 -1.82 -8.62 4.61
CA SER A 44 -0.75 -9.64 4.66
C SER A 44 -1.24 -11.06 4.40
N ARG A 45 -2.51 -11.36 4.74
CA ARG A 45 -3.17 -12.66 4.55
C ARG A 45 -4.22 -12.65 3.44
N THR A 46 -4.41 -11.52 2.75
CA THR A 46 -5.43 -11.38 1.71
C THR A 46 -4.90 -11.84 0.36
N VAL A 47 -5.69 -12.70 -0.29
CA VAL A 47 -5.45 -13.21 -1.63
C VAL A 47 -6.66 -12.89 -2.50
N TYR A 48 -6.39 -12.40 -3.69
CA TYR A 48 -7.43 -12.08 -4.67
C TYR A 48 -7.48 -13.15 -5.75
N VAL A 49 -8.70 -13.66 -5.99
CA VAL A 49 -8.98 -14.66 -7.01
C VAL A 49 -9.81 -14.00 -8.11
N LYS A 50 -9.26 -13.93 -9.31
CA LYS A 50 -9.96 -13.38 -10.48
C LYS A 50 -10.70 -14.52 -11.19
N GLY A 51 -11.96 -14.74 -10.94
CA GLY A 51 -12.78 -15.66 -11.68
C GLY A 51 -12.21 -17.08 -11.85
N MET A 52 -12.94 -17.87 -12.59
CA MET A 52 -12.51 -19.19 -13.09
C MET A 52 -12.39 -19.12 -14.61
N ALA A 53 -11.92 -20.21 -15.19
CA ALA A 53 -12.11 -20.45 -16.61
C ALA A 53 -12.88 -21.74 -16.81
N LYS A 54 -13.72 -21.75 -17.82
CA LYS A 54 -14.46 -22.91 -18.29
C LYS A 54 -14.08 -23.25 -19.73
N ARG A 55 -14.21 -24.51 -20.07
CA ARG A 55 -13.98 -25.03 -21.40
C ARG A 55 -15.05 -26.05 -21.73
N ALA A 56 -15.65 -25.98 -22.90
CA ALA A 56 -16.57 -27.03 -23.34
C ALA A 56 -15.81 -28.37 -23.44
N VAL A 57 -16.42 -29.47 -22.97
CA VAL A 57 -15.81 -30.81 -22.97
C VAL A 57 -15.38 -31.23 -24.39
N ASN A 58 -16.08 -30.79 -25.41
CA ASN A 58 -15.79 -31.10 -26.83
C ASN A 58 -14.76 -30.13 -27.44
N ASP A 59 -14.33 -29.07 -26.76
CA ASP A 59 -13.32 -28.12 -27.23
C ASP A 59 -12.05 -28.26 -26.40
N THR A 60 -11.02 -28.85 -27.01
CA THR A 60 -9.75 -29.11 -26.31
C THR A 60 -8.81 -27.91 -26.23
N LEU A 61 -9.11 -26.78 -26.89
CA LEU A 61 -8.14 -25.72 -27.15
C LEU A 61 -8.44 -24.42 -26.38
N ARG A 62 -9.69 -24.09 -26.07
CA ARG A 62 -10.03 -22.75 -25.61
C ARG A 62 -10.63 -22.72 -24.19
N TRP A 63 -9.87 -22.15 -23.25
CA TRP A 63 -10.38 -21.78 -21.94
C TRP A 63 -10.96 -20.37 -21.99
N GLU A 64 -12.20 -20.21 -21.54
CA GLU A 64 -12.88 -18.92 -21.47
C GLU A 64 -12.99 -18.45 -20.03
N PRO A 65 -12.55 -17.20 -19.73
CA PRO A 65 -12.77 -16.63 -18.40
C PRO A 65 -14.27 -16.59 -18.07
N THR A 66 -14.62 -16.97 -16.85
CA THR A 66 -16.00 -16.91 -16.37
C THR A 66 -16.06 -16.28 -14.97
N SER A 67 -17.19 -15.65 -14.69
CA SER A 67 -17.51 -15.15 -13.35
C SER A 67 -18.04 -16.28 -12.48
N TYR A 68 -18.06 -16.06 -11.16
CA TYR A 68 -18.71 -16.96 -10.23
C TYR A 68 -20.19 -16.58 -10.08
N THR A 69 -21.09 -17.52 -10.30
CA THR A 69 -22.51 -17.30 -10.00
C THR A 69 -22.75 -17.24 -8.49
N ALA A 70 -23.88 -16.69 -8.06
CA ALA A 70 -24.27 -16.64 -6.65
C ALA A 70 -24.22 -18.01 -5.98
N THR A 71 -24.71 -19.05 -6.66
CA THR A 71 -24.68 -20.45 -6.18
C THR A 71 -23.23 -20.94 -6.01
N GLN A 72 -22.38 -20.69 -7.00
CA GLN A 72 -20.97 -21.10 -6.93
C GLN A 72 -20.23 -20.39 -5.79
N VAL A 73 -20.51 -19.12 -5.54
CA VAL A 73 -19.94 -18.40 -4.39
C VAL A 73 -20.34 -19.08 -3.09
N LYS A 74 -21.64 -19.38 -2.91
CA LYS A 74 -22.17 -19.99 -1.69
C LYS A 74 -21.65 -21.42 -1.47
N GLU A 75 -21.69 -22.24 -2.50
CA GLU A 75 -21.39 -23.68 -2.39
C GLU A 75 -19.88 -23.98 -2.42
N TRP A 76 -19.08 -23.20 -3.16
CA TRP A 76 -17.67 -23.52 -3.37
C TRP A 76 -16.73 -22.63 -2.57
N LEU A 77 -16.99 -21.31 -2.59
CA LEU A 77 -16.02 -20.37 -2.06
C LEU A 77 -16.22 -20.11 -0.57
N TYR A 78 -17.47 -20.07 -0.09
CA TYR A 78 -17.71 -19.92 1.36
C TYR A 78 -17.40 -21.18 2.17
N THR A 79 -17.17 -22.31 1.50
CA THR A 79 -16.82 -23.59 2.14
C THR A 79 -15.32 -23.85 2.21
N LEU A 80 -14.48 -22.93 1.73
CA LEU A 80 -13.03 -23.05 1.76
C LEU A 80 -12.50 -23.20 3.19
N LYS A 81 -11.74 -24.26 3.43
CA LYS A 81 -11.17 -24.60 4.75
C LYS A 81 -9.95 -23.75 5.07
N SER A 82 -9.17 -23.39 4.03
CA SER A 82 -7.99 -22.52 4.13
C SER A 82 -8.32 -21.04 4.37
N ALA A 83 -9.60 -20.65 4.16
CA ALA A 83 -10.06 -19.29 4.33
C ALA A 83 -10.67 -19.05 5.72
N GLU A 84 -10.36 -17.90 6.32
CA GLU A 84 -11.03 -17.34 7.49
C GLU A 84 -12.33 -16.64 7.07
N VAL A 85 -12.23 -15.79 6.04
CA VAL A 85 -13.36 -15.09 5.45
C VAL A 85 -13.17 -15.05 3.94
N VAL A 86 -14.28 -15.21 3.22
CA VAL A 86 -14.34 -15.06 1.77
C VAL A 86 -15.39 -14.02 1.42
N SER A 87 -15.06 -13.08 0.56
CA SER A 87 -15.98 -12.07 0.04
C SER A 87 -15.97 -12.07 -1.48
N ALA A 88 -17.14 -11.86 -2.06
CA ALA A 88 -17.35 -11.82 -3.48
C ALA A 88 -17.73 -10.40 -3.93
N THR A 89 -17.15 -9.92 -5.03
CA THR A 89 -17.40 -8.58 -5.57
C THR A 89 -17.53 -8.59 -7.09
N VAL A 90 -18.31 -7.64 -7.63
CA VAL A 90 -18.40 -7.47 -9.09
C VAL A 90 -17.27 -6.60 -9.62
N ASN A 91 -16.99 -5.52 -8.99
CA ASN A 91 -15.97 -4.57 -9.42
C ASN A 91 -14.73 -4.70 -8.53
N GLY A 92 -13.75 -5.49 -8.99
CA GLY A 92 -12.40 -5.40 -8.44
C GLY A 92 -11.79 -4.08 -8.91
N SER A 93 -11.49 -3.25 -7.99
CA SER A 93 -10.61 -2.09 -7.88
C SER A 93 -10.18 -1.24 -9.06
N ARG A 94 -10.45 -1.48 -10.28
CA ARG A 94 -10.06 -0.56 -11.35
C ARG A 94 -11.28 -0.10 -12.13
N TYR A 95 -11.88 0.93 -11.55
CA TYR A 95 -12.66 1.95 -12.26
C TYR A 95 -13.66 1.43 -13.31
N SER A 96 -14.90 1.34 -12.92
CA SER A 96 -15.91 1.85 -13.83
C SER A 96 -15.51 3.30 -14.09
N SER A 97 -15.02 3.62 -15.27
CA SER A 97 -14.66 4.97 -15.70
C SER A 97 -15.85 5.93 -15.68
N ASP A 98 -17.02 5.42 -15.46
CA ASP A 98 -18.25 6.16 -15.41
C ASP A 98 -18.58 6.50 -13.97
N ARG A 99 -18.37 7.78 -13.62
CA ARG A 99 -18.95 8.36 -12.43
C ARG A 99 -20.45 8.14 -12.50
N GLN A 100 -20.94 7.27 -11.64
CA GLN A 100 -22.37 7.12 -11.49
C GLN A 100 -22.84 8.21 -10.55
N TYR A 101 -24.03 8.74 -10.80
CA TYR A 101 -24.58 9.85 -10.06
C TYR A 101 -25.74 9.37 -9.20
N LEU A 102 -25.68 9.70 -7.93
CA LEU A 102 -26.78 9.52 -7.00
C LEU A 102 -27.69 10.75 -7.06
N LYS A 103 -28.95 10.54 -7.34
CA LYS A 103 -29.94 11.63 -7.35
C LYS A 103 -30.51 11.79 -5.94
N CYS A 104 -30.21 12.94 -5.33
CA CYS A 104 -30.72 13.31 -4.02
C CYS A 104 -32.11 13.98 -4.14
N ASP A 105 -32.84 14.07 -3.03
CA ASP A 105 -34.20 14.64 -2.99
C ASP A 105 -34.26 16.09 -3.45
N ASN A 106 -33.19 16.85 -3.28
CA ASN A 106 -33.05 18.23 -3.76
C ASN A 106 -32.69 18.32 -5.27
N HIS A 107 -32.87 17.27 -6.03
CA HIS A 107 -32.50 17.12 -7.45
C HIS A 107 -31.01 17.27 -7.75
N LYS A 108 -30.15 17.34 -6.72
CA LYS A 108 -28.71 17.38 -6.87
C LYS A 108 -28.19 16.01 -7.29
N LEU A 109 -27.34 16.01 -8.31
CA LEU A 109 -26.59 14.81 -8.72
C LEU A 109 -25.24 14.79 -8.00
N VAL A 110 -25.03 13.77 -7.19
CA VAL A 110 -23.78 13.57 -6.47
C VAL A 110 -23.00 12.44 -7.13
N PRO A 111 -21.80 12.70 -7.64
CA PRO A 111 -20.96 11.65 -8.20
C PRO A 111 -20.49 10.71 -7.09
N VAL A 112 -20.63 9.40 -7.32
CA VAL A 112 -20.26 8.39 -6.32
C VAL A 112 -19.42 7.28 -6.96
N VAL A 113 -18.50 6.74 -6.18
CA VAL A 113 -17.78 5.51 -6.53
C VAL A 113 -18.54 4.33 -5.96
N THR A 114 -19.08 3.50 -6.85
CA THR A 114 -19.95 2.38 -6.46
C THR A 114 -19.22 1.06 -6.49
N ARG A 115 -19.55 0.19 -5.53
CA ARG A 115 -19.14 -1.21 -5.49
C ARG A 115 -20.32 -2.10 -5.20
N MET A 116 -20.40 -3.23 -5.89
CA MET A 116 -21.32 -4.31 -5.55
C MET A 116 -20.56 -5.37 -4.75
N VAL A 117 -21.01 -5.62 -3.53
CA VAL A 117 -20.29 -6.45 -2.55
C VAL A 117 -21.25 -7.37 -1.80
N ASP A 118 -20.73 -8.47 -1.31
CA ASP A 118 -21.48 -9.37 -0.43
C ASP A 118 -21.43 -8.92 1.04
N ALA A 119 -22.17 -9.60 1.89
CA ALA A 119 -22.20 -9.33 3.34
C ALA A 119 -20.84 -9.54 4.03
N ASN A 120 -20.00 -10.41 3.49
CA ASN A 120 -18.69 -10.71 4.07
C ASN A 120 -17.64 -9.62 3.76
N PHE A 121 -17.90 -8.75 2.79
CA PHE A 121 -17.00 -7.63 2.47
C PHE A 121 -16.67 -6.78 3.69
N PHE A 122 -17.68 -6.48 4.51
CA PHE A 122 -17.52 -5.71 5.74
C PHE A 122 -16.88 -6.49 6.90
N LYS A 123 -16.67 -7.83 6.74
CA LYS A 123 -15.86 -8.65 7.65
C LYS A 123 -14.41 -8.71 7.20
N VAL A 124 -14.17 -8.76 5.89
CA VAL A 124 -12.81 -8.69 5.30
C VAL A 124 -12.19 -7.36 5.60
N TYR A 125 -12.94 -6.30 5.37
CA TYR A 125 -12.55 -4.91 5.61
C TYR A 125 -13.31 -4.36 6.81
N GLN A 126 -12.59 -3.97 7.84
CA GLN A 126 -13.18 -3.53 9.10
C GLN A 126 -13.65 -2.07 9.01
N PHE A 127 -14.82 -1.87 8.40
CA PHE A 127 -15.45 -0.56 8.34
C PHE A 127 -16.03 -0.15 9.69
N ARG A 128 -15.90 1.12 10.02
CA ARG A 128 -16.60 1.72 11.15
C ARG A 128 -17.97 2.23 10.68
N PHE A 129 -19.03 1.64 11.20
CA PHE A 129 -20.38 2.10 10.96
C PHE A 129 -20.74 3.24 11.91
N VAL A 130 -21.35 4.30 11.34
CA VAL A 130 -21.88 5.45 12.08
C VAL A 130 -23.34 5.24 12.41
N TYR A 131 -24.11 4.76 11.42
CA TYR A 131 -25.51 4.41 11.54
C TYR A 131 -25.77 3.06 10.89
N GLY A 132 -26.77 2.35 11.39
CA GLY A 132 -27.23 1.10 10.80
C GLY A 132 -26.24 -0.07 10.92
N ARG A 133 -26.20 -0.90 9.88
CA ARG A 133 -25.48 -2.19 9.88
C ARG A 133 -24.95 -2.54 8.48
N PRO A 134 -24.02 -3.52 8.39
CA PRO A 134 -23.67 -4.14 7.11
C PRO A 134 -24.84 -4.94 6.52
N PHE A 135 -24.71 -5.40 5.28
CA PHE A 135 -25.65 -6.32 4.65
C PHE A 135 -25.76 -7.63 5.42
N THR A 136 -26.95 -8.24 5.35
CA THR A 136 -27.13 -9.65 5.73
C THR A 136 -26.85 -10.55 4.53
N GLN A 137 -26.64 -11.85 4.78
CA GLN A 137 -26.45 -12.82 3.70
C GLN A 137 -27.70 -12.99 2.83
N GLU A 138 -28.89 -12.74 3.38
CA GLU A 138 -30.16 -12.79 2.68
C GLU A 138 -30.37 -11.57 1.76
N GLU A 139 -29.81 -10.43 2.12
CA GLU A 139 -29.80 -9.21 1.31
C GLU A 139 -28.81 -9.27 0.16
N CYS A 140 -27.90 -10.24 0.14
CA CYS A 140 -26.90 -10.42 -0.91
C CYS A 140 -27.19 -11.68 -1.71
N LEU A 141 -26.69 -11.70 -2.96
CA LEU A 141 -26.85 -12.84 -3.86
C LEU A 141 -28.34 -13.20 -4.07
N ASN A 142 -29.17 -12.17 -4.17
CA ASN A 142 -30.59 -12.25 -4.46
C ASN A 142 -30.88 -11.67 -5.84
N GLU A 143 -31.14 -12.53 -6.79
CA GLU A 143 -31.35 -12.18 -8.20
C GLU A 143 -32.70 -11.45 -8.46
N ASN A 144 -33.58 -11.40 -7.43
CA ASN A 144 -34.94 -10.91 -7.59
C ASN A 144 -35.12 -9.38 -7.45
N TYR A 145 -34.12 -8.64 -7.00
CA TYR A 145 -34.28 -7.20 -6.77
C TYR A 145 -34.71 -6.42 -8.01
N TYR A 146 -34.23 -6.79 -9.19
CA TYR A 146 -34.59 -6.11 -10.44
C TYR A 146 -35.93 -6.60 -11.02
N ILE A 147 -36.34 -7.81 -10.68
CA ILE A 147 -37.60 -8.41 -11.18
C ILE A 147 -38.79 -7.83 -10.40
N GLU A 148 -38.62 -7.61 -9.12
CA GLU A 148 -39.70 -7.19 -8.21
C GLU A 148 -39.83 -5.67 -8.04
N ASN A 149 -39.01 -4.85 -8.72
CA ASN A 149 -38.89 -3.41 -8.48
C ASN A 149 -38.60 -3.07 -6.99
N ALA A 150 -38.01 -3.99 -6.25
CA ALA A 150 -37.69 -3.82 -4.85
C ALA A 150 -36.48 -2.88 -4.69
N ALA A 151 -36.49 -2.11 -3.62
CA ALA A 151 -35.34 -1.22 -3.33
C ALA A 151 -34.12 -2.05 -2.93
N VAL A 152 -33.02 -1.92 -3.69
CA VAL A 152 -31.74 -2.61 -3.44
C VAL A 152 -31.10 -2.09 -2.15
N PRO A 153 -30.72 -2.96 -1.21
CA PRO A 153 -30.00 -2.53 0.00
C PRO A 153 -28.69 -1.83 -0.34
N ALA A 154 -28.43 -0.73 0.32
CA ALA A 154 -27.25 0.09 0.09
C ALA A 154 -26.60 0.52 1.40
N VAL A 155 -25.28 0.54 1.44
CA VAL A 155 -24.47 1.19 2.46
C VAL A 155 -23.77 2.37 1.82
N ILE A 156 -23.82 3.53 2.45
CA ILE A 156 -23.20 4.76 1.94
C ILE A 156 -22.14 5.29 2.91
N SER A 157 -21.17 6.05 2.41
CA SER A 157 -20.23 6.75 3.27
C SER A 157 -20.88 8.02 3.87
N ARG A 158 -20.36 8.45 5.02
CA ARG A 158 -20.90 9.63 5.75
C ARG A 158 -20.90 10.88 4.89
N ASP A 159 -19.85 11.12 4.12
CA ASP A 159 -19.73 12.28 3.23
C ASP A 159 -20.86 12.33 2.19
N ILE A 160 -21.27 11.19 1.66
CA ILE A 160 -22.41 11.07 0.75
C ILE A 160 -23.74 11.22 1.52
N ALA A 161 -23.85 10.62 2.70
CA ALA A 161 -25.03 10.77 3.55
C ALA A 161 -25.30 12.25 3.90
N GLU A 162 -24.26 12.97 4.30
CA GLU A 162 -24.36 14.42 4.60
C GLU A 162 -24.71 15.27 3.39
N GLN A 163 -24.21 14.92 2.21
CA GLN A 163 -24.56 15.61 0.96
C GLN A 163 -26.01 15.35 0.52
N ALA A 164 -26.52 14.15 0.78
CA ALA A 164 -27.86 13.75 0.36
C ALA A 164 -28.95 14.21 1.33
N PHE A 165 -28.71 14.14 2.63
CA PHE A 165 -29.72 14.33 3.68
C PHE A 165 -29.42 15.46 4.67
N GLY A 166 -28.22 16.05 4.61
CA GLY A 166 -27.75 17.03 5.58
C GLY A 166 -26.92 16.41 6.70
N LYS A 167 -26.23 17.28 7.45
CA LYS A 167 -25.38 16.86 8.58
C LYS A 167 -26.19 16.30 9.72
N ASP A 168 -25.65 15.30 10.41
CA ASP A 168 -26.21 14.69 11.63
C ASP A 168 -27.62 14.09 11.48
N VAL A 169 -28.01 13.75 10.23
CA VAL A 169 -29.27 13.08 9.94
C VAL A 169 -29.01 11.58 9.77
N ASP A 170 -29.75 10.74 10.49
CA ASP A 170 -29.76 9.30 10.28
C ASP A 170 -30.53 8.96 9.00
N PRO A 171 -29.87 8.43 7.94
CA PRO A 171 -30.52 8.10 6.68
C PRO A 171 -31.01 6.65 6.62
N VAL A 172 -30.82 5.83 7.66
CA VAL A 172 -31.20 4.41 7.64
C VAL A 172 -32.70 4.26 7.39
N GLY A 173 -33.04 3.39 6.46
CA GLY A 173 -34.43 3.16 6.01
C GLY A 173 -34.91 4.11 4.90
N LYS A 174 -34.23 5.24 4.67
CA LYS A 174 -34.57 6.14 3.55
C LYS A 174 -34.16 5.55 2.22
N THR A 175 -34.78 6.04 1.16
CA THR A 175 -34.52 5.60 -0.21
C THR A 175 -33.92 6.71 -1.05
N LEU A 176 -33.09 6.36 -2.00
CA LEU A 176 -32.49 7.25 -3.00
C LEU A 176 -32.62 6.63 -4.39
N ASN A 177 -32.53 7.45 -5.43
CA ASN A 177 -32.60 7.02 -6.82
C ASN A 177 -31.18 6.98 -7.42
N TYR A 178 -30.78 5.80 -7.87
CA TYR A 178 -29.50 5.49 -8.53
C TYR A 178 -29.72 4.94 -9.96
N GLY A 179 -30.74 5.41 -10.66
CA GLY A 179 -31.27 4.75 -11.85
C GLY A 179 -32.31 3.67 -11.51
N PHE A 180 -32.24 3.14 -10.32
CA PHE A 180 -33.20 2.27 -9.64
C PHE A 180 -33.29 2.69 -8.17
N LEU A 181 -34.28 2.18 -7.46
CA LEU A 181 -34.48 2.53 -6.05
C LEU A 181 -33.50 1.79 -5.16
N ILE A 182 -32.75 2.51 -4.32
CA ILE A 182 -31.89 1.95 -3.29
C ILE A 182 -32.41 2.30 -1.91
N ARG A 183 -32.29 1.40 -0.93
CA ARG A 183 -32.66 1.62 0.48
C ARG A 183 -31.41 1.58 1.34
N ILE A 184 -31.18 2.63 2.10
CA ILE A 184 -30.02 2.74 2.96
C ILE A 184 -30.19 1.85 4.18
N VAL A 185 -29.27 0.92 4.40
CA VAL A 185 -29.24 0.01 5.55
C VAL A 185 -28.10 0.34 6.52
N GLY A 186 -27.10 1.10 6.07
CA GLY A 186 -26.00 1.52 6.91
C GLY A 186 -25.22 2.68 6.35
N VAL A 187 -24.48 3.36 7.23
CA VAL A 187 -23.57 4.46 6.90
C VAL A 187 -22.21 4.17 7.53
N THR A 188 -21.16 4.22 6.73
CA THR A 188 -19.77 4.03 7.19
C THR A 188 -19.03 5.35 7.29
N GLU A 189 -17.97 5.39 8.10
CA GLU A 189 -16.98 6.45 7.96
C GLU A 189 -16.38 6.40 6.55
N PRO A 190 -16.03 7.55 5.95
CA PRO A 190 -15.40 7.58 4.65
C PRO A 190 -14.03 6.89 4.69
N THR A 191 -13.73 6.10 3.67
CA THR A 191 -12.42 5.48 3.50
C THR A 191 -11.56 6.28 2.53
N SER A 192 -10.25 6.18 2.67
CA SER A 192 -9.32 6.84 1.75
C SER A 192 -9.29 6.15 0.39
N SER A 193 -9.22 6.92 -0.68
CA SER A 193 -9.02 6.39 -2.04
C SER A 193 -7.66 5.70 -2.25
N ILE A 194 -6.72 5.87 -1.31
CA ILE A 194 -5.47 5.11 -1.26
C ILE A 194 -5.74 3.62 -0.96
N MET A 195 -6.79 3.35 -0.16
CA MET A 195 -7.27 2.00 0.18
C MET A 195 -8.11 1.45 -0.98
N GLU A 196 -7.48 1.26 -2.14
CA GLU A 196 -8.17 0.95 -3.40
C GLU A 196 -9.09 -0.27 -3.31
N GLU A 197 -8.81 -1.23 -2.44
CA GLU A 197 -9.57 -2.47 -2.36
C GLU A 197 -10.85 -2.33 -1.54
N SER A 198 -10.81 -1.51 -0.51
CA SER A 198 -11.96 -1.21 0.35
C SER A 198 -12.67 0.09 -0.03
N PHE A 199 -12.01 0.98 -0.80
CA PHE A 199 -12.58 2.28 -1.14
C PHE A 199 -13.90 2.16 -1.91
N GLY A 200 -14.89 2.86 -1.43
CA GLY A 200 -16.21 3.01 -2.06
C GLY A 200 -17.01 4.05 -1.29
N GLN A 201 -17.90 4.76 -2.00
CA GLN A 201 -18.80 5.74 -1.41
C GLN A 201 -20.25 5.24 -1.39
N LEU A 202 -20.57 4.31 -2.28
CA LEU A 202 -21.83 3.60 -2.34
C LEU A 202 -21.55 2.11 -2.50
N PHE A 203 -21.97 1.32 -1.54
CA PHE A 203 -21.91 -0.12 -1.60
C PHE A 203 -23.33 -0.64 -1.84
N LEU A 204 -23.49 -1.46 -2.87
CA LEU A 204 -24.74 -2.13 -3.20
C LEU A 204 -24.61 -3.62 -2.87
N ALA A 205 -25.69 -4.22 -2.43
CA ALA A 205 -25.72 -5.66 -2.22
C ALA A 205 -25.48 -6.39 -3.55
N LEU A 206 -24.54 -7.33 -3.54
CA LEU A 206 -24.20 -8.15 -4.69
C LEU A 206 -25.39 -9.03 -5.05
N ASP A 207 -25.87 -8.95 -6.29
CA ASP A 207 -27.07 -9.64 -6.76
C ASP A 207 -26.81 -10.84 -7.66
N GLN A 208 -25.89 -10.73 -8.63
CA GLN A 208 -25.76 -11.73 -9.69
C GLN A 208 -24.45 -12.51 -9.63
N GLU A 209 -23.45 -12.03 -10.36
CA GLU A 209 -22.19 -12.74 -10.55
C GLU A 209 -21.03 -11.99 -9.90
N ALA A 210 -20.11 -12.74 -9.29
CA ALA A 210 -18.87 -12.20 -8.77
C ALA A 210 -17.76 -12.31 -9.82
N LYS A 211 -17.14 -11.20 -10.16
CA LYS A 211 -15.97 -11.14 -11.06
C LYS A 211 -14.65 -11.30 -10.30
N ARG A 212 -14.68 -11.10 -9.00
CA ARG A 212 -13.51 -11.15 -8.14
C ARG A 212 -13.90 -11.68 -6.76
N VAL A 213 -13.05 -12.52 -6.23
CA VAL A 213 -13.20 -13.06 -4.88
C VAL A 213 -11.99 -12.65 -4.04
N ILE A 214 -12.28 -12.21 -2.83
CA ILE A 214 -11.30 -11.79 -1.84
C ILE A 214 -11.28 -12.86 -0.76
N VAL A 215 -10.13 -13.47 -0.55
CA VAL A 215 -9.94 -14.53 0.43
C VAL A 215 -8.97 -14.06 1.50
N VAL A 216 -9.39 -14.03 2.74
CA VAL A 216 -8.49 -13.86 3.89
C VAL A 216 -8.10 -15.26 4.36
N LEU A 217 -6.82 -15.60 4.27
CA LEU A 217 -6.30 -16.88 4.70
C LEU A 217 -6.36 -17.00 6.22
N LYS A 218 -6.63 -18.21 6.72
CA LYS A 218 -6.46 -18.56 8.13
C LYS A 218 -4.99 -18.46 8.53
N GLU A 219 -4.73 -18.19 9.79
CA GLU A 219 -3.38 -18.24 10.33
C GLU A 219 -2.75 -19.62 10.10
N GLY A 220 -1.54 -19.62 9.56
CA GLY A 220 -0.80 -20.83 9.21
C GLY A 220 -1.12 -21.43 7.84
N CYS A 221 -2.16 -20.99 7.15
CA CYS A 221 -2.44 -21.40 5.77
C CYS A 221 -1.68 -20.55 4.77
N THR A 222 -1.30 -21.18 3.66
CA THR A 222 -0.52 -20.54 2.58
C THR A 222 -1.34 -20.38 1.29
N VAL A 223 -0.86 -19.56 0.38
CA VAL A 223 -1.46 -19.42 -0.97
C VAL A 223 -1.50 -20.76 -1.69
N LYS A 224 -0.50 -21.63 -1.48
CA LYS A 224 -0.46 -22.97 -2.08
C LYS A 224 -1.55 -23.90 -1.54
N ASP A 225 -1.94 -23.73 -0.29
CA ASP A 225 -3.03 -24.54 0.29
C ASP A 225 -4.36 -24.11 -0.31
N LEU A 226 -4.58 -22.81 -0.46
CA LEU A 226 -5.73 -22.28 -1.18
C LEU A 226 -5.78 -22.77 -2.64
N GLU A 227 -4.64 -22.72 -3.34
CA GLU A 227 -4.52 -23.17 -4.74
C GLU A 227 -4.93 -24.64 -4.90
N LYS A 228 -4.42 -25.51 -4.02
CA LYS A 228 -4.80 -26.94 -4.02
C LYS A 228 -6.30 -27.15 -3.76
N GLU A 229 -6.85 -26.44 -2.78
CA GLU A 229 -8.26 -26.55 -2.43
C GLU A 229 -9.16 -26.09 -3.58
N LEU A 230 -8.84 -24.97 -4.19
CA LEU A 230 -9.57 -24.46 -5.35
C LEU A 230 -9.43 -25.40 -6.57
N ALA A 231 -8.25 -25.99 -6.80
CA ALA A 231 -8.05 -26.97 -7.87
C ALA A 231 -8.89 -28.24 -7.64
N GLU A 232 -9.04 -28.70 -6.40
CA GLU A 232 -9.93 -29.80 -6.07
C GLU A 232 -11.40 -29.47 -6.35
N ILE A 233 -11.84 -28.27 -6.01
CA ILE A 233 -13.20 -27.80 -6.29
C ILE A 233 -13.45 -27.79 -7.79
N ALA A 234 -12.54 -27.19 -8.56
CA ALA A 234 -12.65 -27.15 -10.01
C ALA A 234 -12.73 -28.57 -10.62
N ARG A 235 -11.87 -29.50 -10.15
CA ARG A 235 -11.87 -30.91 -10.59
C ARG A 235 -13.19 -31.62 -10.27
N LYS A 236 -13.69 -31.47 -9.04
CA LYS A 236 -14.96 -32.09 -8.64
C LYS A 236 -16.11 -31.57 -9.51
N ARG A 237 -16.06 -30.28 -9.85
CA ARG A 237 -17.09 -29.68 -10.68
C ARG A 237 -17.01 -30.16 -12.13
N SER A 238 -15.83 -30.25 -12.72
CA SER A 238 -15.66 -30.80 -14.06
C SER A 238 -16.18 -32.23 -14.19
N VAL A 239 -16.06 -33.04 -13.10
CA VAL A 239 -16.63 -34.41 -13.09
C VAL A 239 -18.16 -34.41 -13.01
N SER A 240 -18.75 -33.40 -12.35
CA SER A 240 -20.23 -33.33 -12.20
C SER A 240 -20.90 -32.62 -13.37
N ASP A 241 -20.21 -31.79 -14.09
CA ASP A 241 -20.72 -31.04 -15.24
C ASP A 241 -20.40 -31.79 -16.53
N LYS A 242 -21.42 -32.12 -17.32
CA LYS A 242 -21.25 -32.86 -18.58
C LYS A 242 -20.89 -31.95 -19.76
N GLU A 243 -21.08 -30.66 -19.63
CA GLU A 243 -20.90 -29.70 -20.70
C GLU A 243 -19.58 -28.95 -20.62
N TYR A 244 -19.09 -28.68 -19.39
CA TYR A 244 -17.93 -27.85 -19.16
C TYR A 244 -16.92 -28.45 -18.20
N ASP A 245 -15.65 -28.31 -18.57
CA ASP A 245 -14.51 -28.45 -17.67
C ASP A 245 -14.21 -27.09 -17.01
N TYR A 246 -13.81 -27.13 -15.75
CA TYR A 246 -13.45 -25.95 -14.99
C TYR A 246 -11.98 -25.97 -14.58
N SER A 247 -11.34 -24.83 -14.66
CA SER A 247 -9.96 -24.65 -14.19
C SER A 247 -9.79 -23.29 -13.53
N ILE A 248 -8.89 -23.23 -12.58
CA ILE A 248 -8.45 -21.97 -12.01
C ILE A 248 -7.29 -21.48 -12.87
N ILE A 249 -7.62 -20.72 -13.90
CA ILE A 249 -6.62 -20.07 -14.77
C ILE A 249 -6.11 -18.78 -14.14
N SER A 250 -6.89 -18.20 -13.23
CA SER A 250 -6.48 -16.96 -12.59
C SER A 250 -5.42 -17.22 -11.53
N THR A 251 -4.30 -16.59 -11.72
CA THR A 251 -3.23 -16.55 -10.74
C THR A 251 -3.80 -15.98 -9.42
N LEU A 252 -3.61 -16.72 -8.34
CA LEU A 252 -3.90 -16.22 -7.01
C LEU A 252 -2.95 -15.06 -6.71
N LEU A 253 -3.50 -13.90 -6.41
CA LEU A 253 -2.74 -12.67 -6.22
C LEU A 253 -2.74 -12.27 -4.74
N PRO A 254 -1.67 -12.58 -3.98
CA PRO A 254 -1.46 -11.94 -2.68
C PRO A 254 -1.51 -10.41 -2.82
N HIS A 255 -2.02 -9.72 -1.81
CA HIS A 255 -2.20 -8.26 -1.84
C HIS A 255 -0.96 -7.52 -2.32
N ALA A 256 0.21 -7.85 -1.78
CA ALA A 256 1.47 -7.20 -2.15
C ALA A 256 1.83 -7.41 -3.64
N GLN A 257 1.64 -8.62 -4.17
CA GLN A 257 1.88 -8.87 -5.60
C GLN A 257 0.89 -8.13 -6.48
N MET A 258 -0.37 -8.05 -6.08
CA MET A 258 -1.39 -7.32 -6.81
C MET A 258 -1.09 -5.83 -6.89
N LYS A 259 -0.62 -5.23 -5.80
CA LYS A 259 -0.27 -3.79 -5.76
C LYS A 259 1.02 -3.45 -6.50
N MET A 260 1.90 -4.41 -6.69
CA MET A 260 3.17 -4.23 -7.42
C MET A 260 3.08 -4.65 -8.89
N SER A 261 1.97 -5.23 -9.33
CA SER A 261 1.77 -5.63 -10.71
C SER A 261 1.03 -4.55 -11.50
N GLU A 262 1.54 -4.17 -12.68
CA GLU A 262 0.93 -3.11 -13.50
C GLU A 262 -0.38 -3.56 -14.15
N ASP A 263 -0.50 -4.83 -14.55
CA ASP A 263 -1.67 -5.35 -15.28
C ASP A 263 -2.51 -6.38 -14.50
N GLY A 264 -2.29 -6.48 -13.20
CA GLY A 264 -2.96 -7.48 -12.35
C GLY A 264 -2.65 -8.91 -12.74
N VAL A 265 -1.48 -9.14 -13.34
CA VAL A 265 -0.88 -10.44 -13.58
C VAL A 265 0.07 -10.74 -12.42
N ALA A 266 0.02 -11.94 -11.86
CA ALA A 266 0.95 -12.31 -10.81
C ALA A 266 2.37 -12.30 -11.33
N LEU A 267 3.14 -11.35 -10.89
CA LEU A 267 4.57 -11.33 -11.12
C LEU A 267 5.27 -12.16 -10.04
N PRO A 268 6.22 -13.04 -10.41
CA PRO A 268 7.02 -13.72 -9.41
C PRO A 268 7.81 -12.69 -8.57
N TRP A 269 7.99 -12.96 -7.30
CA TRP A 269 8.71 -12.07 -6.38
C TRP A 269 10.09 -11.64 -6.89
N SER A 270 10.77 -12.53 -7.63
CA SER A 270 12.05 -12.21 -8.28
C SER A 270 11.94 -11.05 -9.29
N SER A 271 10.86 -10.98 -10.05
CA SER A 271 10.62 -9.90 -11.03
C SER A 271 10.26 -8.58 -10.33
N ILE A 272 9.44 -8.65 -9.28
CA ILE A 272 9.13 -7.49 -8.43
C ILE A 272 10.42 -6.93 -7.82
N PHE A 273 11.26 -7.81 -7.26
CA PHE A 273 12.53 -7.42 -6.67
C PHE A 273 13.49 -6.81 -7.70
N LYS A 274 13.62 -7.42 -8.89
CA LYS A 274 14.43 -6.89 -9.99
C LYS A 274 13.96 -5.51 -10.48
N SER A 275 12.66 -5.24 -10.46
CA SER A 275 12.11 -3.93 -10.85
C SER A 275 12.27 -2.87 -9.76
N LEU A 276 12.05 -3.23 -8.49
CA LEU A 276 12.04 -2.29 -7.37
C LEU A 276 13.45 -1.98 -6.85
N PHE A 277 14.30 -3.00 -6.74
CA PHE A 277 15.64 -2.88 -6.17
C PHE A 277 16.50 -1.80 -6.84
N PRO A 278 16.63 -1.72 -8.18
CA PRO A 278 17.43 -0.66 -8.81
C PRO A 278 16.91 0.75 -8.49
N LYS A 279 15.59 0.93 -8.45
CA LYS A 279 14.96 2.22 -8.15
C LYS A 279 15.30 2.68 -6.73
N VAL A 280 15.12 1.80 -5.76
CA VAL A 280 15.44 2.05 -4.34
C VAL A 280 16.94 2.21 -4.15
N PHE A 281 17.75 1.38 -4.80
CA PHE A 281 19.21 1.45 -4.72
C PHE A 281 19.76 2.78 -5.23
N VAL A 282 19.34 3.23 -6.40
CA VAL A 282 19.76 4.54 -6.96
C VAL A 282 19.32 5.69 -6.05
N LEU A 283 18.11 5.63 -5.53
CA LEU A 283 17.58 6.63 -4.62
C LEU A 283 18.40 6.76 -3.33
N LEU A 284 18.88 5.64 -2.78
CA LEU A 284 19.72 5.62 -1.59
C LEU A 284 21.19 5.94 -1.91
N LEU A 285 21.67 5.52 -3.08
CA LEU A 285 23.08 5.68 -3.49
C LEU A 285 23.44 7.13 -3.75
N VAL A 286 22.59 7.89 -4.45
CA VAL A 286 22.89 9.30 -4.80
C VAL A 286 23.15 10.16 -3.56
N PRO A 287 22.29 10.18 -2.53
CA PRO A 287 22.59 10.89 -1.29
C PRO A 287 23.84 10.37 -0.57
N ALA A 288 24.03 9.04 -0.53
CA ALA A 288 25.19 8.44 0.12
C ALA A 288 26.52 8.84 -0.55
N LEU A 289 26.57 8.89 -1.88
CA LEU A 289 27.73 9.36 -2.64
C LEU A 289 28.01 10.86 -2.39
N ASN A 290 26.97 11.68 -2.37
CA ASN A 290 27.10 13.10 -2.07
C ASN A 290 27.68 13.34 -0.67
N LEU A 291 27.15 12.62 0.32
CA LEU A 291 27.67 12.68 1.70
C LEU A 291 29.10 12.14 1.80
N SER A 292 29.43 11.05 1.08
CA SER A 292 30.80 10.52 1.03
C SER A 292 31.80 11.56 0.52
N GLY A 293 31.44 12.30 -0.53
CA GLY A 293 32.24 13.40 -1.06
C GLY A 293 32.50 14.52 -0.05
N LEU A 294 31.45 14.93 0.70
CA LEU A 294 31.57 15.93 1.75
C LEU A 294 32.46 15.45 2.92
N VAL A 295 32.31 14.19 3.32
CA VAL A 295 33.15 13.57 4.36
C VAL A 295 34.61 13.49 3.90
N ALA A 296 34.84 13.05 2.66
CA ALA A 296 36.19 12.99 2.07
C ALA A 296 36.87 14.37 2.03
N ALA A 297 36.14 15.41 1.63
CA ALA A 297 36.65 16.78 1.63
C ALA A 297 37.00 17.28 3.04
N ARG A 298 36.17 16.98 4.04
CA ARG A 298 36.43 17.28 5.45
C ARG A 298 37.67 16.53 5.97
N MET A 299 37.78 15.24 5.62
CA MET A 299 38.92 14.42 6.05
C MET A 299 40.23 14.93 5.47
N ARG A 300 40.29 15.34 4.20
CA ARG A 300 41.50 15.91 3.58
C ARG A 300 41.99 17.13 4.38
N ARG A 301 41.11 18.02 4.82
CA ARG A 301 41.49 19.20 5.63
C ARG A 301 42.06 18.83 6.98
N ARG A 302 41.66 17.68 7.54
CA ARG A 302 42.06 17.20 8.87
C ARG A 302 43.21 16.18 8.83
N VAL A 303 43.70 15.78 7.64
CA VAL A 303 44.79 14.81 7.52
C VAL A 303 46.02 15.25 8.29
N ALA A 304 46.40 16.53 8.17
CA ALA A 304 47.54 17.09 8.89
C ALA A 304 47.38 17.06 10.42
N GLU A 305 46.20 17.43 10.94
CA GLU A 305 45.86 17.33 12.38
C GLU A 305 45.94 15.90 12.89
N MET A 306 45.36 14.94 12.10
CA MET A 306 45.42 13.52 12.44
C MET A 306 46.84 12.97 12.36
N GLY A 307 47.67 13.44 11.43
CA GLY A 307 49.11 13.14 11.35
C GLY A 307 49.84 13.53 12.62
N VAL A 308 49.63 14.74 13.11
CA VAL A 308 50.22 15.24 14.37
C VAL A 308 49.75 14.37 15.56
N ARG A 309 48.44 14.08 15.63
CA ARG A 309 47.93 13.22 16.73
C ARG A 309 48.50 11.80 16.68
N LYS A 310 48.71 11.21 15.47
CA LYS A 310 49.41 9.92 15.33
C LYS A 310 50.87 10.01 15.79
N ALA A 311 51.57 11.11 15.49
CA ALA A 311 52.94 11.30 15.92
C ALA A 311 53.06 11.36 17.47
N PHE A 312 52.02 11.89 18.15
CA PHE A 312 51.89 11.87 19.60
C PHE A 312 51.30 10.56 20.17
N GLY A 313 51.21 9.48 19.38
CA GLY A 313 50.84 8.14 19.84
C GLY A 313 49.32 7.82 19.79
N ALA A 314 48.49 8.62 19.16
CA ALA A 314 47.09 8.30 19.05
C ALA A 314 46.85 7.05 18.17
N LYS A 315 46.14 6.07 18.73
CA LYS A 315 45.80 4.81 18.03
C LYS A 315 44.80 5.09 16.88
N ARG A 316 44.97 4.41 15.74
CA ARG A 316 44.06 4.51 14.57
C ARG A 316 42.60 4.29 14.98
N ARG A 317 42.32 3.34 15.89
CA ARG A 317 40.99 3.05 16.40
C ARG A 317 40.34 4.26 17.10
N THR A 318 41.11 5.00 17.90
CA THR A 318 40.65 6.20 18.60
C THR A 318 40.24 7.29 17.59
N LEU A 319 41.06 7.51 16.57
CA LEU A 319 40.73 8.50 15.50
C LEU A 319 39.53 8.10 14.68
N LEU A 320 39.39 6.82 14.32
CA LEU A 320 38.19 6.31 13.64
C LEU A 320 36.94 6.47 14.50
N THR A 321 37.00 6.10 15.79
CA THR A 321 35.85 6.26 16.69
C THR A 321 35.43 7.71 16.80
N GLN A 322 36.36 8.65 16.85
CA GLN A 322 36.07 10.08 16.87
C GLN A 322 35.30 10.50 15.58
N VAL A 323 35.79 10.09 14.40
CA VAL A 323 35.12 10.41 13.12
C VAL A 323 33.71 9.80 13.08
N ILE A 324 33.55 8.54 13.51
CA ILE A 324 32.25 7.89 13.58
C ILE A 324 31.29 8.65 14.49
N THR A 325 31.74 9.02 15.69
CA THR A 325 30.91 9.74 16.66
C THR A 325 30.48 11.10 16.14
N GLU A 326 31.40 11.86 15.52
CA GLU A 326 31.09 13.16 14.91
C GLU A 326 30.05 13.03 13.79
N ASN A 327 30.23 12.04 12.88
CA ASN A 327 29.27 11.81 11.80
C ASN A 327 27.93 11.28 12.33
N LEU A 328 27.93 10.46 13.36
CA LEU A 328 26.70 9.96 13.99
C LEU A 328 25.87 11.12 14.56
N VAL A 329 26.50 12.04 15.29
CA VAL A 329 25.81 13.23 15.84
C VAL A 329 25.21 14.08 14.72
N LEU A 330 26.00 14.35 13.66
CA LEU A 330 25.49 15.13 12.51
C LEU A 330 24.36 14.41 11.77
N THR A 331 24.46 13.08 11.62
CA THR A 331 23.41 12.26 11.00
C THR A 331 22.15 12.24 11.84
N LEU A 332 22.25 12.17 13.16
CA LEU A 332 21.09 12.26 14.07
C LEU A 332 20.41 13.64 13.98
N CYS A 333 21.18 14.72 13.96
CA CYS A 333 20.63 16.06 13.77
C CYS A 333 19.96 16.20 12.40
N GLY A 334 20.65 15.77 11.33
CA GLY A 334 20.07 15.74 9.97
C GLY A 334 18.86 14.83 9.87
N GLY A 335 18.90 13.68 10.57
CA GLY A 335 17.78 12.75 10.66
C GLY A 335 16.54 13.35 11.30
N PHE A 336 16.69 14.02 12.41
CA PHE A 336 15.57 14.71 13.06
C PHE A 336 14.95 15.79 12.15
N VAL A 337 15.79 16.63 11.53
CA VAL A 337 15.33 17.65 10.57
C VAL A 337 14.67 16.96 9.37
N GLY A 338 15.26 15.87 8.86
CA GLY A 338 14.72 15.10 7.75
C GLY A 338 13.35 14.51 8.05
N LEU A 339 13.12 13.99 9.27
CA LEU A 339 11.81 13.50 9.69
C LEU A 339 10.75 14.61 9.72
N VAL A 340 11.11 15.80 10.23
CA VAL A 340 10.20 16.97 10.21
C VAL A 340 9.86 17.38 8.77
N ILE A 341 10.87 17.42 7.88
CA ILE A 341 10.64 17.71 6.47
C ILE A 341 9.77 16.62 5.81
N THR A 342 10.00 15.34 6.12
CA THR A 342 9.17 14.23 5.63
C THR A 342 7.71 14.46 6.00
N TRP A 343 7.45 14.73 7.27
CA TRP A 343 6.10 14.96 7.76
C TRP A 343 5.43 16.15 7.05
N LEU A 344 6.17 17.25 6.89
CA LEU A 344 5.69 18.44 6.17
C LEU A 344 5.39 18.13 4.69
N LEU A 345 6.28 17.41 4.00
CA LEU A 345 6.08 17.01 2.60
C LEU A 345 4.87 16.10 2.44
N LEU A 346 4.72 15.11 3.32
CA LEU A 346 3.57 14.22 3.30
C LEU A 346 2.26 14.96 3.57
N TYR A 347 2.27 15.92 4.51
CA TYR A 347 1.10 16.71 4.83
C TYR A 347 0.68 17.65 3.70
N VAL A 348 1.65 18.36 3.11
CA VAL A 348 1.39 19.39 2.06
C VAL A 348 1.11 18.72 0.71
N PHE A 349 1.88 17.71 0.34
CA PHE A 349 1.83 17.07 -0.99
C PHE A 349 1.10 15.73 -1.00
N ARG A 350 0.33 15.40 0.06
CA ARG A 350 -0.35 14.10 0.20
C ARG A 350 -1.08 13.68 -1.08
N SER A 351 -1.98 14.52 -1.60
CA SER A 351 -2.78 14.19 -2.79
C SER A 351 -1.90 13.90 -4.01
N TRP A 352 -0.88 14.74 -4.25
CA TRP A 352 0.02 14.57 -5.38
C TRP A 352 0.93 13.34 -5.24
N LEU A 353 1.49 13.10 -4.04
CA LEU A 353 2.38 11.97 -3.79
C LEU A 353 1.66 10.63 -3.98
N PHE A 354 0.47 10.50 -3.40
CA PHE A 354 -0.29 9.28 -3.54
C PHE A 354 -0.87 9.10 -4.93
N PHE A 355 -1.18 10.20 -5.63
CA PHE A 355 -1.53 10.18 -7.04
C PHE A 355 -0.36 9.75 -7.93
N ALA A 356 0.82 10.33 -7.77
CA ALA A 356 2.00 10.04 -8.59
C ALA A 356 2.53 8.60 -8.42
N VAL A 357 2.38 8.01 -7.23
CA VAL A 357 2.82 6.64 -6.93
C VAL A 357 1.66 5.64 -7.06
N GLY A 358 0.40 6.10 -7.00
CA GLY A 358 -0.80 5.32 -7.27
C GLY A 358 -1.21 5.46 -8.72
N ASN A 359 -1.52 4.37 -9.38
CA ASN A 359 -2.21 4.38 -10.68
C ASN A 359 -3.68 4.85 -10.51
N THR A 360 -3.92 5.89 -9.69
CA THR A 360 -5.27 6.40 -9.44
C THR A 360 -5.71 7.27 -10.61
N ALA A 361 -6.81 6.92 -11.24
CA ALA A 361 -7.37 7.75 -12.30
C ALA A 361 -7.78 9.13 -11.73
N PHE A 362 -7.62 10.20 -12.53
CA PHE A 362 -7.97 11.59 -12.19
C PHE A 362 -9.43 11.80 -11.73
N THR A 363 -10.23 10.74 -11.75
CA THR A 363 -11.67 10.77 -11.47
C THR A 363 -12.04 10.49 -10.01
N LEU A 364 -11.09 10.09 -9.17
CA LEU A 364 -11.35 9.81 -7.76
C LEU A 364 -11.39 11.09 -6.93
N PRO A 365 -12.15 11.10 -5.82
CA PRO A 365 -12.06 12.15 -4.81
C PRO A 365 -10.62 12.29 -4.30
N GLU A 366 -10.24 13.50 -3.86
CA GLU A 366 -8.95 13.71 -3.21
C GLU A 366 -8.75 12.69 -2.07
N PRO A 367 -7.57 12.03 -2.02
CA PRO A 367 -7.33 11.04 -1.00
C PRO A 367 -7.39 11.69 0.39
N THR A 368 -8.29 11.21 1.22
CA THR A 368 -8.26 11.50 2.65
C THR A 368 -7.13 10.67 3.24
N VAL A 369 -6.14 11.32 3.84
CA VAL A 369 -4.99 10.63 4.43
C VAL A 369 -5.10 10.74 5.94
N ASP A 370 -5.40 9.63 6.59
CA ASP A 370 -5.47 9.55 8.04
C ASP A 370 -4.08 9.57 8.67
N GLY A 371 -3.99 10.06 9.90
CA GLY A 371 -2.72 10.15 10.61
C GLY A 371 -2.01 8.79 10.76
N GLU A 372 -2.77 7.71 10.91
CA GLU A 372 -2.24 6.34 10.98
C GLU A 372 -1.54 5.89 9.68
N MET A 373 -1.99 6.37 8.54
CA MET A 373 -1.36 6.08 7.24
C MET A 373 -0.03 6.80 7.08
N LEU A 374 0.09 8.01 7.64
CA LEU A 374 1.27 8.85 7.52
C LEU A 374 2.30 8.58 8.60
N PHE A 375 1.88 8.13 9.76
CA PHE A 375 2.75 8.02 10.93
C PHE A 375 2.77 6.61 11.50
N SER A 376 3.71 5.81 11.02
CA SER A 376 4.09 4.56 11.67
C SER A 376 5.44 4.76 12.38
N PRO A 377 5.48 4.83 13.71
CA PRO A 377 6.74 4.99 14.46
C PRO A 377 7.80 3.96 14.07
N LEU A 378 7.36 2.72 13.81
CA LEU A 378 8.25 1.62 13.42
C LEU A 378 8.99 1.92 12.10
N ILE A 379 8.30 2.44 11.10
CA ILE A 379 8.92 2.77 9.80
C ILE A 379 9.89 3.92 9.95
N PHE A 380 9.53 4.94 10.73
CA PHE A 380 10.43 6.05 10.99
C PHE A 380 11.72 5.58 11.69
N VAL A 381 11.61 4.68 12.68
CA VAL A 381 12.77 4.11 13.36
C VAL A 381 13.61 3.24 12.41
N ILE A 382 12.99 2.34 11.64
CA ILE A 382 13.70 1.48 10.69
C ILE A 382 14.35 2.33 9.59
N GLY A 383 13.62 3.27 8.99
CA GLY A 383 14.14 4.15 7.94
C GLY A 383 15.31 4.99 8.45
N LEU A 384 15.21 5.57 9.64
CA LEU A 384 16.29 6.31 10.27
C LEU A 384 17.51 5.40 10.53
N ALA A 385 17.30 4.18 11.03
CA ALA A 385 18.37 3.22 11.27
C ALA A 385 19.12 2.86 9.98
N VAL A 386 18.37 2.57 8.88
CA VAL A 386 18.95 2.29 7.57
C VAL A 386 19.77 3.49 7.08
N CYS A 387 19.23 4.70 7.18
CA CYS A 387 19.94 5.93 6.77
C CYS A 387 21.21 6.14 7.62
N ILE A 388 21.18 5.90 8.93
CA ILE A 388 22.35 5.99 9.79
C ILE A 388 23.43 4.99 9.35
N VAL A 389 23.05 3.73 9.09
CA VAL A 389 23.99 2.70 8.65
C VAL A 389 24.64 3.09 7.32
N LEU A 390 23.85 3.52 6.33
CA LEU A 390 24.36 3.95 5.02
C LEU A 390 25.28 5.17 5.14
N ASN A 391 24.92 6.16 5.94
CA ASN A 391 25.75 7.35 6.14
C ASN A 391 27.05 7.01 6.86
N LEU A 392 27.03 6.12 7.86
CA LEU A 392 28.24 5.65 8.52
C LEU A 392 29.14 4.86 7.57
N MET A 393 28.59 3.99 6.74
CA MET A 393 29.36 3.27 5.72
C MET A 393 30.00 4.24 4.71
N ALA A 394 29.24 5.22 4.22
CA ALA A 394 29.74 6.27 3.32
C ALA A 394 30.85 7.12 3.95
N ALA A 395 30.82 7.34 5.28
CA ALA A 395 31.84 8.08 6.00
C ALA A 395 33.08 7.23 6.36
N LEU A 396 32.88 5.95 6.66
CA LEU A 396 33.96 5.05 7.06
C LEU A 396 34.97 4.78 5.94
N ILE A 397 34.52 4.63 4.71
CA ILE A 397 35.39 4.29 3.57
C ILE A 397 36.45 5.39 3.36
N PRO A 398 36.07 6.69 3.18
CA PRO A 398 37.08 7.77 3.04
C PRO A 398 37.95 7.95 4.29
N ALA A 399 37.36 7.81 5.48
CA ALA A 399 38.09 7.92 6.73
C ALA A 399 39.16 6.83 6.89
N TRP A 400 38.80 5.57 6.56
CA TRP A 400 39.72 4.47 6.64
C TRP A 400 40.86 4.57 5.62
N LEU A 401 40.56 4.96 4.38
CA LEU A 401 41.56 5.22 3.35
C LEU A 401 42.53 6.32 3.75
N SER A 402 42.02 7.45 4.27
CA SER A 402 42.81 8.59 4.71
C SER A 402 43.76 8.24 5.86
N LEU A 403 43.33 7.35 6.79
CA LEU A 403 44.16 6.90 7.91
C LEU A 403 45.20 5.82 7.52
N ARG A 404 45.15 5.26 6.32
CA ARG A 404 46.17 4.33 5.79
C ARG A 404 47.44 5.04 5.32
N ASN A 405 47.36 6.29 4.92
CA ASN A 405 48.50 7.03 4.40
C ASN A 405 49.62 7.17 5.44
N PRO A 406 50.90 7.07 5.02
CA PRO A 406 52.03 7.26 5.89
C PRO A 406 52.03 8.67 6.54
N ILE A 407 52.56 8.79 7.73
CA ILE A 407 52.60 10.06 8.51
C ILE A 407 53.30 11.15 7.73
N VAL A 408 54.41 10.80 7.04
CA VAL A 408 55.23 11.73 6.26
C VAL A 408 54.46 12.35 5.08
N GLU A 409 53.70 11.58 4.34
CA GLU A 409 52.84 12.10 3.26
C GLU A 409 51.72 12.98 3.81
N SER A 410 51.15 12.58 4.92
CA SER A 410 50.05 13.31 5.59
C SER A 410 50.49 14.70 6.08
N MET A 411 51.78 14.90 6.38
CA MET A 411 52.34 16.21 6.81
C MET A 411 52.76 17.09 5.62
N ASN A 412 53.06 16.52 4.43
CA ASN A 412 53.52 17.23 3.25
C ASN A 412 52.37 17.70 2.33
N GLU A 413 51.16 17.30 2.53
CA GLU A 413 49.96 17.69 1.72
C GLU A 413 49.52 19.17 1.95
N LYS A 414 50.37 19.99 2.64
CA LYS A 414 50.13 21.43 2.88
C LYS A 414 50.87 22.33 1.88
N LYS A 415 51.02 21.91 0.62
CA LYS A 415 51.45 22.83 -0.42
C LYS A 415 50.40 22.96 -1.52
#